data_73292451ad3dcd0b4f555ba9eb2a9263
#
_entry.id   73292451ad3dcd0b4f555ba9eb2a9263
#
_cell.length_a   1.000
_cell.length_b   1.000
_cell.length_c   1.000
_cell.angle_alpha   90.00
_cell.angle_beta   90.00
_cell.angle_gamma   90.00
#
_symmetry.space_group_name_H-M   'P 1'
#
loop_
_entity.id
_entity.type
_entity.pdbx_description
1 polymer ?
#
loop_
_entity_poly.entity_id
_entity_poly.type
_entity_poly.pdbx_seq_one_letter_code
_entity_poly.pdbx_strand_id
1 'polypeptide(L)'
;MQSNSLKMRKAVSRLVKVLATLSAVIGLVALVWILMTVVSRGIGSLNFEFFTELPTPPGMSGGGLANAIAGTLVMTIIAAATAIPIGMLAGTYLSEVGKGTGMAEFIRLVNNIMIGVPSIIIGIFIYVLIVVPMKGFSGLAGAVALAVIMLPIVVRTTEDMLTLVPDSIRESALALGASRWRTTFDIVFRAAKNGLLTGVLLAVARV
;
A
#
# COMPACT_ATOMS: atom_id res chain seq x y z
N MET A 1 -1.70 13.40 51.45
CA MET A 1 -1.00 12.42 50.60
C MET A 1 -1.25 12.59 49.09
N GLN A 2 -2.36 13.20 48.63
CA GLN A 2 -2.69 13.36 47.20
C GLN A 2 -1.81 14.37 46.43
N SER A 3 -1.27 15.41 47.07
CA SER A 3 -0.47 16.46 46.42
C SER A 3 0.88 15.96 45.84
N ASN A 4 1.55 15.01 46.49
CA ASN A 4 2.83 14.48 46.05
C ASN A 4 2.68 13.55 44.80
N SER A 5 1.59 12.80 44.70
CA SER A 5 1.31 11.96 43.56
C SER A 5 1.05 12.76 42.25
N LEU A 6 0.37 13.92 42.40
CA LEU A 6 0.12 14.82 41.27
C LEU A 6 1.41 15.49 40.77
N LYS A 7 2.30 15.91 41.67
CA LYS A 7 3.60 16.48 41.29
C LYS A 7 4.47 15.45 40.54
N MET A 8 4.52 14.23 41.08
CA MET A 8 5.28 13.14 40.45
C MET A 8 4.72 12.75 39.06
N ARG A 9 3.41 12.66 38.93
CA ARG A 9 2.77 12.42 37.59
C ARG A 9 3.05 13.53 36.59
N LYS A 10 3.02 14.81 37.03
CA LYS A 10 3.40 15.95 36.18
C LYS A 10 4.88 15.93 35.78
N ALA A 11 5.78 15.55 36.69
CA ALA A 11 7.21 15.42 36.39
C ALA A 11 7.48 14.30 35.41
N VAL A 12 6.87 13.11 35.60
CA VAL A 12 6.98 11.98 34.66
C VAL A 12 6.40 12.36 33.31
N SER A 13 5.23 12.99 33.25
CA SER A 13 4.64 13.45 31.99
C SER A 13 5.53 14.45 31.25
N ARG A 14 6.20 15.35 31.96
CA ARG A 14 7.16 16.30 31.40
C ARG A 14 8.40 15.58 30.86
N LEU A 15 8.95 14.64 31.60
CA LEU A 15 10.09 13.83 31.17
C LEU A 15 9.76 13.04 29.89
N VAL A 16 8.61 12.36 29.86
CA VAL A 16 8.15 11.62 28.68
C VAL A 16 7.99 12.54 27.49
N LYS A 17 7.39 13.73 27.65
CA LYS A 17 7.29 14.72 26.56
C LYS A 17 8.66 15.15 26.04
N VAL A 18 9.61 15.45 26.94
CA VAL A 18 10.97 15.84 26.53
C VAL A 18 11.67 14.72 25.77
N LEU A 19 11.60 13.48 26.27
CA LEU A 19 12.18 12.32 25.61
C LEU A 19 11.55 12.06 24.24
N ALA A 20 10.21 12.14 24.15
CA ALA A 20 9.50 11.99 22.88
C ALA A 20 9.89 13.08 21.86
N THR A 21 9.98 14.34 22.31
CA THR A 21 10.41 15.45 21.47
C THR A 21 11.87 15.27 21.01
N LEU A 22 12.77 14.88 21.91
CA LEU A 22 14.18 14.58 21.56
C LEU A 22 14.27 13.46 20.52
N SER A 23 13.55 12.36 20.72
CA SER A 23 13.52 11.25 19.77
C SER A 23 13.00 11.68 18.40
N ALA A 24 11.94 12.50 18.37
CA ALA A 24 11.41 13.04 17.12
C ALA A 24 12.43 13.96 16.41
N VAL A 25 13.12 14.82 17.15
CA VAL A 25 14.17 15.71 16.60
C VAL A 25 15.34 14.90 16.05
N ILE A 26 15.82 13.88 16.77
CA ILE A 26 16.89 13.01 16.31
C ILE A 26 16.49 12.30 15.00
N GLY A 27 15.27 11.76 14.95
CA GLY A 27 14.73 11.13 13.73
C GLY A 27 14.65 12.10 12.56
N LEU A 28 14.19 13.33 12.81
CA LEU A 28 14.10 14.37 11.77
C LEU A 28 15.49 14.79 11.27
N VAL A 29 16.46 14.99 12.16
CA VAL A 29 17.84 15.32 11.79
C VAL A 29 18.47 14.21 10.94
N ALA A 30 18.30 12.94 11.34
CA ALA A 30 18.79 11.82 10.56
C ALA A 30 18.14 11.76 9.17
N LEU A 31 16.83 11.97 9.09
CA LEU A 31 16.10 12.00 7.82
C LEU A 31 16.63 13.12 6.89
N VAL A 32 16.75 14.34 7.43
CA VAL A 32 17.27 15.51 6.66
C VAL A 32 18.68 15.25 6.21
N TRP A 33 19.53 14.67 7.06
CA TRP A 33 20.92 14.33 6.68
C TRP A 33 20.95 13.33 5.52
N ILE A 34 20.17 12.26 5.61
CA ILE A 34 20.09 11.25 4.54
C ILE A 34 19.61 11.90 3.24
N LEU A 35 18.52 12.68 3.30
CA LEU A 35 17.98 13.37 2.13
C LEU A 35 19.00 14.33 1.50
N MET A 36 19.67 15.15 2.31
CA MET A 36 20.72 16.04 1.81
C MET A 36 21.87 15.28 1.15
N THR A 37 22.28 14.16 1.74
CA THR A 37 23.35 13.34 1.17
C THR A 37 22.94 12.72 -0.16
N VAL A 38 21.72 12.18 -0.25
CA VAL A 38 21.17 11.61 -1.49
C VAL A 38 21.06 12.66 -2.57
N VAL A 39 20.47 13.81 -2.26
CA VAL A 39 20.30 14.90 -3.22
C VAL A 39 21.65 15.47 -3.67
N SER A 40 22.55 15.76 -2.75
CA SER A 40 23.86 16.37 -3.10
C SER A 40 24.73 15.46 -3.97
N ARG A 41 24.63 14.13 -3.76
CA ARG A 41 25.39 13.16 -4.57
C ARG A 41 24.67 12.74 -5.85
N GLY A 42 23.34 12.76 -5.87
CA GLY A 42 22.53 12.27 -6.98
C GLY A 42 22.15 13.33 -8.01
N ILE A 43 22.05 14.62 -7.61
CA ILE A 43 21.53 15.68 -8.49
C ILE A 43 22.39 15.90 -9.74
N GLY A 44 23.70 15.71 -9.62
CA GLY A 44 24.64 15.85 -10.75
C GLY A 44 24.52 14.75 -11.81
N SER A 45 23.87 13.63 -11.47
CA SER A 45 23.64 12.51 -12.40
C SER A 45 22.27 12.59 -13.10
N LEU A 46 21.41 13.54 -12.71
CA LEU A 46 20.10 13.75 -13.32
C LEU A 46 20.24 14.61 -14.58
N ASN A 47 20.50 13.96 -15.70
CA ASN A 47 20.50 14.56 -17.02
C ASN A 47 19.45 13.86 -17.91
N PHE A 48 19.27 14.34 -19.14
CA PHE A 48 18.29 13.75 -20.07
C PHE A 48 18.67 12.30 -20.44
N GLU A 49 19.96 12.03 -20.58
CA GLU A 49 20.51 10.70 -20.88
C GLU A 49 20.15 9.67 -19.81
N PHE A 50 20.13 10.08 -18.53
CA PHE A 50 19.71 9.22 -17.42
C PHE A 50 18.33 8.59 -17.62
N PHE A 51 17.41 9.29 -18.26
CA PHE A 51 16.03 8.80 -18.49
C PHE A 51 15.86 8.08 -19.82
N THR A 52 16.75 8.27 -20.78
CA THR A 52 16.58 7.80 -22.16
C THR A 52 17.59 6.73 -22.56
N GLU A 53 18.72 6.64 -21.90
CA GLU A 53 19.75 5.66 -22.23
C GLU A 53 19.65 4.37 -21.41
N LEU A 54 20.25 3.31 -21.95
CA LEU A 54 20.40 2.04 -21.26
C LEU A 54 21.61 2.08 -20.31
N PRO A 55 21.64 1.26 -19.24
CA PRO A 55 22.78 1.20 -18.35
C PRO A 55 24.04 0.72 -19.08
N THR A 56 25.14 1.42 -18.84
CA THR A 56 26.46 1.02 -19.33
C THR A 56 27.16 0.07 -18.36
N PRO A 57 28.09 -0.78 -18.85
CA PRO A 57 28.89 -1.63 -17.98
C PRO A 57 29.68 -0.83 -16.94
N PRO A 58 29.98 -1.40 -15.76
CA PRO A 58 30.79 -0.74 -14.75
C PRO A 58 32.15 -0.27 -15.30
N GLY A 59 32.50 1.01 -15.05
CA GLY A 59 33.74 1.61 -15.49
C GLY A 59 33.66 2.39 -16.82
N MET A 60 32.52 2.36 -17.51
CA MET A 60 32.25 3.23 -18.66
C MET A 60 31.52 4.50 -18.23
N SER A 61 31.81 5.61 -18.87
CA SER A 61 31.09 6.87 -18.68
C SER A 61 29.80 6.89 -19.49
N GLY A 62 28.77 7.57 -18.97
CA GLY A 62 27.44 7.65 -19.60
C GLY A 62 26.49 6.54 -19.16
N GLY A 63 25.37 6.41 -19.85
CA GLY A 63 24.31 5.45 -19.59
C GLY A 63 23.21 5.98 -18.66
N GLY A 64 22.09 5.27 -18.64
CA GLY A 64 20.86 5.67 -17.94
C GLY A 64 20.10 4.49 -17.34
N LEU A 65 18.88 4.75 -16.91
CA LEU A 65 17.99 3.79 -16.29
C LEU A 65 16.66 3.59 -17.06
N ALA A 66 16.65 3.91 -18.35
CA ALA A 66 15.42 3.86 -19.17
C ALA A 66 14.72 2.51 -19.10
N ASN A 67 15.46 1.39 -19.18
CA ASN A 67 14.90 0.05 -19.08
C ASN A 67 14.35 -0.27 -17.67
N ALA A 68 15.02 0.21 -16.62
CA ALA A 68 14.56 0.00 -15.24
C ALA A 68 13.26 0.78 -14.98
N ILE A 69 13.19 2.03 -15.45
CA ILE A 69 11.98 2.87 -15.35
C ILE A 69 10.82 2.24 -16.12
N ALA A 70 11.05 1.90 -17.39
CA ALA A 70 10.03 1.28 -18.23
C ALA A 70 9.58 -0.08 -17.67
N GLY A 71 10.52 -0.91 -17.22
CA GLY A 71 10.22 -2.21 -16.61
C GLY A 71 9.38 -2.09 -15.34
N THR A 72 9.75 -1.16 -14.44
CA THR A 72 8.99 -0.89 -13.22
C THR A 72 7.58 -0.41 -13.55
N LEU A 73 7.42 0.53 -14.47
CA LEU A 73 6.11 1.01 -14.88
C LEU A 73 5.23 -0.11 -15.46
N VAL A 74 5.76 -0.90 -16.38
CA VAL A 74 5.01 -2.01 -17.00
C VAL A 74 4.60 -3.04 -15.95
N MET A 75 5.52 -3.47 -15.09
CA MET A 75 5.23 -4.44 -14.03
C MET A 75 4.19 -3.91 -13.04
N THR A 76 4.30 -2.64 -12.63
CA THR A 76 3.35 -2.00 -11.71
C THR A 76 1.96 -1.85 -12.35
N ILE A 77 1.89 -1.47 -13.63
CA ILE A 77 0.61 -1.38 -14.35
C ILE A 77 -0.07 -2.75 -14.43
N ILE A 78 0.65 -3.81 -14.79
CA ILE A 78 0.09 -5.17 -14.84
C ILE A 78 -0.36 -5.63 -13.46
N ALA A 79 0.45 -5.39 -12.43
CA ALA A 79 0.11 -5.71 -11.04
C ALA A 79 -1.16 -4.96 -10.60
N ALA A 80 -1.23 -3.65 -10.86
CA ALA A 80 -2.40 -2.82 -10.52
C ALA A 80 -3.65 -3.26 -11.29
N ALA A 81 -3.54 -3.51 -12.60
CA ALA A 81 -4.65 -3.96 -13.43
C ALA A 81 -5.24 -5.30 -12.97
N THR A 82 -4.48 -6.14 -12.30
CA THR A 82 -4.95 -7.42 -11.75
C THR A 82 -5.37 -7.29 -10.28
N ALA A 83 -4.53 -6.70 -9.42
CA ALA A 83 -4.77 -6.66 -7.98
C ALA A 83 -5.89 -5.69 -7.60
N ILE A 84 -6.04 -4.54 -8.28
CA ILE A 84 -7.05 -3.54 -7.91
C ILE A 84 -8.47 -4.07 -8.13
N PRO A 85 -8.86 -4.58 -9.31
CA PRO A 85 -10.21 -5.08 -9.50
C PRO A 85 -10.53 -6.25 -8.57
N ILE A 86 -9.62 -7.23 -8.42
CA ILE A 86 -9.81 -8.39 -7.55
C ILE A 86 -9.93 -7.95 -6.09
N GLY A 87 -9.05 -7.07 -5.64
CA GLY A 87 -9.06 -6.56 -4.26
C GLY A 87 -10.30 -5.73 -3.94
N MET A 88 -10.74 -4.89 -4.87
CA MET A 88 -11.98 -4.12 -4.72
C MET A 88 -13.21 -5.02 -4.66
N LEU A 89 -13.30 -6.04 -5.50
CA LEU A 89 -14.39 -7.01 -5.46
C LEU A 89 -14.41 -7.78 -4.14
N ALA A 90 -13.25 -8.26 -3.68
CA ALA A 90 -13.13 -8.97 -2.41
C ALA A 90 -13.48 -8.05 -1.22
N GLY A 91 -12.96 -6.83 -1.17
CA GLY A 91 -13.28 -5.85 -0.12
C GLY A 91 -14.75 -5.46 -0.12
N THR A 92 -15.38 -5.34 -1.31
CA THR A 92 -16.82 -5.10 -1.44
C THR A 92 -17.63 -6.28 -0.91
N TYR A 93 -17.23 -7.50 -1.25
CA TYR A 93 -17.87 -8.69 -0.69
C TYR A 93 -17.82 -8.69 0.84
N LEU A 94 -16.66 -8.37 1.43
CA LEU A 94 -16.48 -8.35 2.88
C LEU A 94 -17.34 -7.29 3.58
N SER A 95 -17.51 -6.11 2.95
CA SER A 95 -18.26 -4.99 3.55
C SER A 95 -19.77 -5.06 3.33
N GLU A 96 -20.24 -5.55 2.15
CA GLU A 96 -21.63 -5.42 1.75
C GLU A 96 -22.41 -6.75 1.76
N VAL A 97 -21.76 -7.87 1.42
CA VAL A 97 -22.45 -9.15 1.20
C VAL A 97 -22.09 -10.17 2.28
N GLY A 98 -20.82 -10.26 2.62
CA GLY A 98 -20.28 -11.34 3.47
C GLY A 98 -20.38 -11.08 4.98
N LYS A 99 -21.05 -10.02 5.43
CA LYS A 99 -21.13 -9.70 6.88
C LYS A 99 -21.66 -10.89 7.68
N GLY A 100 -20.87 -11.36 8.66
CA GLY A 100 -21.25 -12.47 9.56
C GLY A 100 -21.17 -13.86 8.93
N THR A 101 -20.60 -14.02 7.74
CA THR A 101 -20.38 -15.33 7.13
C THR A 101 -18.99 -15.89 7.45
N GLY A 102 -18.88 -17.21 7.65
CA GLY A 102 -17.59 -17.87 7.88
C GLY A 102 -16.60 -17.69 6.70
N MET A 103 -17.12 -17.54 5.46
CA MET A 103 -16.28 -17.24 4.29
C MET A 103 -15.62 -15.87 4.40
N ALA A 104 -16.35 -14.84 4.84
CA ALA A 104 -15.77 -13.51 5.04
C ALA A 104 -14.72 -13.51 6.15
N GLU A 105 -14.95 -14.26 7.24
CA GLU A 105 -13.94 -14.43 8.30
C GLU A 105 -12.68 -15.11 7.78
N PHE A 106 -12.84 -16.15 6.97
CA PHE A 106 -11.71 -16.83 6.33
C PHE A 106 -10.93 -15.90 5.40
N ILE A 107 -11.61 -15.15 4.54
CA ILE A 107 -10.95 -14.16 3.64
C ILE A 107 -10.20 -13.11 4.46
N ARG A 108 -10.80 -12.58 5.54
CA ARG A 108 -10.12 -11.62 6.44
C ARG A 108 -8.89 -12.23 7.10
N LEU A 109 -8.98 -13.48 7.55
CA LEU A 109 -7.85 -14.19 8.14
C LEU A 109 -6.68 -14.31 7.14
N VAL A 110 -6.97 -14.80 5.93
CA VAL A 110 -5.95 -14.91 4.86
C VAL A 110 -5.35 -13.55 4.53
N ASN A 111 -6.19 -12.53 4.37
CA ASN A 111 -5.77 -11.17 4.07
C ASN A 111 -4.84 -10.61 5.17
N ASN A 112 -5.17 -10.80 6.44
CA ASN A 112 -4.35 -10.36 7.57
C ASN A 112 -3.01 -11.10 7.63
N ILE A 113 -2.99 -12.40 7.32
CA ILE A 113 -1.74 -13.17 7.21
C ILE A 113 -0.87 -12.59 6.08
N MET A 114 -1.45 -12.35 4.90
CA MET A 114 -0.72 -11.81 3.75
C MET A 114 -0.09 -10.44 4.03
N ILE A 115 -0.78 -9.55 4.76
CA ILE A 115 -0.22 -8.24 5.16
C ILE A 115 1.03 -8.40 6.04
N GLY A 116 1.07 -9.45 6.87
CA GLY A 116 2.18 -9.74 7.77
C GLY A 116 3.38 -10.44 7.11
N VAL A 117 3.22 -10.98 5.90
CA VAL A 117 4.32 -11.69 5.21
C VAL A 117 5.35 -10.68 4.69
N PRO A 118 6.65 -10.84 5.00
CA PRO A 118 7.71 -10.04 4.40
C PRO A 118 7.72 -10.17 2.87
N SER A 119 7.83 -9.05 2.15
CA SER A 119 7.82 -9.02 0.68
C SER A 119 8.89 -9.90 0.03
N ILE A 120 10.04 -10.07 0.69
CA ILE A 120 11.10 -11.00 0.25
C ILE A 120 10.57 -12.42 0.15
N ILE A 121 9.77 -12.88 1.11
CA ILE A 121 9.22 -14.25 1.11
C ILE A 121 8.26 -14.42 -0.07
N ILE A 122 7.42 -13.41 -0.34
CA ILE A 122 6.54 -13.41 -1.52
C ILE A 122 7.36 -13.47 -2.80
N GLY A 123 8.42 -12.67 -2.90
CA GLY A 123 9.33 -12.68 -4.05
C GLY A 123 9.98 -14.05 -4.28
N ILE A 124 10.50 -14.68 -3.23
CA ILE A 124 11.10 -16.03 -3.31
C ILE A 124 10.03 -17.07 -3.70
N PHE A 125 8.84 -16.99 -3.13
CA PHE A 125 7.74 -17.90 -3.45
C PHE A 125 7.37 -17.83 -4.92
N ILE A 126 7.19 -16.63 -5.47
CA ILE A 126 6.87 -16.42 -6.88
C ILE A 126 8.05 -16.84 -7.78
N TYR A 127 9.29 -16.61 -7.35
CA TYR A 127 10.49 -17.09 -8.05
C TYR A 127 10.46 -18.61 -8.20
N VAL A 128 10.25 -19.36 -7.11
CA VAL A 128 10.20 -20.81 -7.14
C VAL A 128 9.01 -21.32 -7.95
N LEU A 129 7.87 -20.65 -7.88
CA LEU A 129 6.63 -21.09 -8.52
C LEU A 129 6.61 -20.81 -10.03
N ILE A 130 7.18 -19.69 -10.47
CA ILE A 130 7.08 -19.22 -11.85
C ILE A 130 8.44 -19.26 -12.57
N VAL A 131 9.47 -18.64 -11.99
CA VAL A 131 10.76 -18.44 -12.68
C VAL A 131 11.51 -19.75 -12.84
N VAL A 132 11.54 -20.58 -11.79
CA VAL A 132 12.25 -21.87 -11.84
C VAL A 132 11.67 -22.83 -12.89
N PRO A 133 10.35 -23.05 -12.98
CA PRO A 133 9.79 -23.90 -14.04
C PRO A 133 9.96 -23.31 -15.44
N MET A 134 9.88 -21.99 -15.60
CA MET A 134 10.08 -21.32 -16.88
C MET A 134 11.54 -21.26 -17.33
N LYS A 135 12.51 -21.64 -16.46
CA LYS A 135 13.96 -21.58 -16.73
C LYS A 135 14.44 -20.22 -17.24
N GLY A 136 13.77 -19.13 -16.86
CA GLY A 136 14.11 -17.78 -17.28
C GLY A 136 13.41 -16.71 -16.48
N PHE A 137 14.08 -15.55 -16.31
CA PHE A 137 13.49 -14.38 -15.68
C PHE A 137 12.41 -13.77 -16.59
N SER A 138 11.32 -13.37 -15.99
CA SER A 138 10.17 -12.80 -16.68
C SER A 138 9.61 -11.60 -15.94
N GLY A 139 9.37 -10.49 -16.63
CA GLY A 139 8.66 -9.34 -16.07
C GLY A 139 7.25 -9.68 -15.60
N LEU A 140 6.60 -10.70 -16.19
CA LEU A 140 5.31 -11.19 -15.70
C LEU A 140 5.43 -11.82 -14.31
N ALA A 141 6.49 -12.58 -14.03
CA ALA A 141 6.71 -13.11 -12.69
C ALA A 141 6.89 -11.99 -11.65
N GLY A 142 7.62 -10.92 -12.01
CA GLY A 142 7.73 -9.70 -11.20
C GLY A 142 6.37 -9.03 -10.99
N ALA A 143 5.58 -8.85 -12.04
CA ALA A 143 4.25 -8.26 -11.95
C ALA A 143 3.31 -9.09 -11.06
N VAL A 144 3.36 -10.42 -11.12
CA VAL A 144 2.58 -11.30 -10.23
C VAL A 144 3.02 -11.15 -8.78
N ALA A 145 4.32 -11.07 -8.51
CA ALA A 145 4.81 -10.83 -7.14
C ALA A 145 4.31 -9.50 -6.58
N LEU A 146 4.37 -8.42 -7.37
CA LEU A 146 3.84 -7.11 -6.99
C LEU A 146 2.32 -7.16 -6.79
N ALA A 147 1.58 -7.86 -7.64
CA ALA A 147 0.13 -8.03 -7.52
C ALA A 147 -0.25 -8.74 -6.20
N VAL A 148 0.49 -9.79 -5.82
CA VAL A 148 0.28 -10.52 -4.55
C VAL A 148 0.54 -9.63 -3.34
N ILE A 149 1.53 -8.73 -3.40
CA ILE A 149 1.82 -7.75 -2.34
C ILE A 149 0.73 -6.67 -2.27
N MET A 150 0.25 -6.20 -3.42
CA MET A 150 -0.74 -5.14 -3.54
C MET A 150 -2.14 -5.58 -3.10
N LEU A 151 -2.52 -6.82 -3.44
CA LEU A 151 -3.87 -7.36 -3.27
C LEU A 151 -4.42 -7.18 -1.85
N PRO A 152 -3.73 -7.61 -0.77
CA PRO A 152 -4.27 -7.52 0.58
C PRO A 152 -4.49 -6.08 1.05
N ILE A 153 -3.71 -5.13 0.55
CA ILE A 153 -3.86 -3.72 0.87
C ILE A 153 -5.14 -3.18 0.23
N VAL A 154 -5.38 -3.50 -1.05
CA VAL A 154 -6.59 -3.06 -1.76
C VAL A 154 -7.84 -3.69 -1.12
N VAL A 155 -7.80 -4.98 -0.78
CA VAL A 155 -8.91 -5.66 -0.06
C VAL A 155 -9.23 -4.91 1.23
N ARG A 156 -8.21 -4.69 2.06
CA ARG A 156 -8.39 -4.06 3.38
C ARG A 156 -8.88 -2.64 3.28
N THR A 157 -8.25 -1.81 2.44
CA THR A 157 -8.66 -0.41 2.29
C THR A 157 -10.04 -0.28 1.68
N THR A 158 -10.43 -1.16 0.76
CA THR A 158 -11.77 -1.18 0.19
C THR A 158 -12.81 -1.53 1.26
N GLU A 159 -12.59 -2.59 2.03
CA GLU A 159 -13.47 -2.99 3.14
C GLU A 159 -13.63 -1.85 4.14
N ASP A 160 -12.52 -1.25 4.59
CA ASP A 160 -12.53 -0.19 5.58
C ASP A 160 -13.27 1.05 5.06
N MET A 161 -13.02 1.49 3.82
CA MET A 161 -13.66 2.69 3.25
C MET A 161 -15.16 2.50 3.00
N LEU A 162 -15.58 1.34 2.54
CA LEU A 162 -17.01 1.07 2.36
C LEU A 162 -17.73 0.93 3.70
N THR A 163 -17.09 0.36 4.72
CA THR A 163 -17.66 0.22 6.06
C THR A 163 -17.85 1.58 6.75
N LEU A 164 -17.06 2.60 6.43
CA LEU A 164 -17.22 3.98 6.94
C LEU A 164 -18.49 4.68 6.44
N VAL A 165 -19.09 4.20 5.37
CA VAL A 165 -20.37 4.77 4.89
C VAL A 165 -21.49 4.40 5.84
N PRO A 166 -22.28 5.35 6.38
CA PRO A 166 -23.34 5.05 7.33
C PRO A 166 -24.43 4.13 6.75
N ASP A 167 -24.95 3.21 7.56
CA ASP A 167 -26.02 2.29 7.13
C ASP A 167 -27.32 3.02 6.78
N SER A 168 -27.58 4.20 7.38
CA SER A 168 -28.72 5.04 7.05
C SER A 168 -28.78 5.45 5.58
N ILE A 169 -27.63 5.62 4.92
CA ILE A 169 -27.55 5.92 3.48
C ILE A 169 -28.02 4.71 2.67
N ARG A 170 -27.60 3.50 3.08
CA ARG A 170 -28.01 2.22 2.44
C ARG A 170 -29.50 1.98 2.59
N GLU A 171 -30.03 2.15 3.81
CA GLU A 171 -31.43 1.97 4.13
C GLU A 171 -32.32 2.95 3.36
N SER A 172 -31.93 4.23 3.30
CA SER A 172 -32.63 5.25 2.53
C SER A 172 -32.71 4.92 1.04
N ALA A 173 -31.63 4.43 0.46
CA ALA A 173 -31.59 4.02 -0.94
C ALA A 173 -32.52 2.81 -1.22
N LEU A 174 -32.49 1.82 -0.33
CA LEU A 174 -33.36 0.66 -0.43
C LEU A 174 -34.84 1.04 -0.25
N ALA A 175 -35.16 1.96 0.68
CA ALA A 175 -36.51 2.49 0.88
C ALA A 175 -37.05 3.22 -0.35
N LEU A 176 -36.18 3.85 -1.15
CA LEU A 176 -36.51 4.47 -2.44
C LEU A 176 -36.62 3.46 -3.61
N GLY A 177 -36.51 2.15 -3.31
CA GLY A 177 -36.65 1.08 -4.31
C GLY A 177 -35.39 0.76 -5.10
N ALA A 178 -34.22 1.28 -4.69
CA ALA A 178 -32.95 0.91 -5.32
C ALA A 178 -32.63 -0.57 -5.02
N SER A 179 -32.13 -1.31 -6.03
CA SER A 179 -31.61 -2.65 -5.80
C SER A 179 -30.32 -2.61 -4.97
N ARG A 180 -29.99 -3.68 -4.25
CA ARG A 180 -28.74 -3.77 -3.46
C ARG A 180 -27.51 -3.47 -4.30
N TRP A 181 -27.44 -3.94 -5.54
CA TRP A 181 -26.36 -3.66 -6.48
C TRP A 181 -26.20 -2.17 -6.76
N ARG A 182 -27.32 -1.50 -7.13
CA ARG A 182 -27.29 -0.04 -7.34
C ARG A 182 -26.93 0.73 -6.09
N THR A 183 -27.44 0.34 -4.93
CA THR A 183 -27.06 0.94 -3.66
C THR A 183 -25.56 0.86 -3.44
N THR A 184 -24.94 -0.31 -3.66
CA THR A 184 -23.50 -0.49 -3.49
C THR A 184 -22.70 0.35 -4.49
N PHE A 185 -22.92 0.18 -5.80
CA PHE A 185 -22.05 0.79 -6.81
C PHE A 185 -22.36 2.26 -7.09
N ASP A 186 -23.62 2.66 -7.09
CA ASP A 186 -23.99 4.05 -7.43
C ASP A 186 -23.97 4.99 -6.22
N ILE A 187 -24.15 4.48 -5.00
CA ILE A 187 -24.29 5.30 -3.80
C ILE A 187 -23.10 5.11 -2.87
N VAL A 188 -22.86 3.88 -2.39
CA VAL A 188 -21.80 3.60 -1.39
C VAL A 188 -20.42 3.86 -1.98
N PHE A 189 -20.14 3.37 -3.19
CA PHE A 189 -18.87 3.65 -3.88
C PHE A 189 -18.66 5.15 -4.14
N ARG A 190 -19.70 5.87 -4.52
CA ARG A 190 -19.60 7.32 -4.71
C ARG A 190 -19.32 8.06 -3.40
N ALA A 191 -19.95 7.64 -2.31
CA ALA A 191 -19.68 8.20 -0.99
C ALA A 191 -18.25 7.93 -0.52
N ALA A 192 -17.72 6.72 -0.77
CA ALA A 192 -16.40 6.29 -0.38
C ALA A 192 -15.26 6.63 -1.37
N LYS A 193 -15.57 7.21 -2.56
CA LYS A 193 -14.65 7.33 -3.70
C LYS A 193 -13.28 7.91 -3.35
N ASN A 194 -13.23 8.96 -2.53
CA ASN A 194 -11.97 9.61 -2.18
C ASN A 194 -11.08 8.70 -1.32
N GLY A 195 -11.69 7.97 -0.38
CA GLY A 195 -10.99 6.98 0.44
C GLY A 195 -10.52 5.78 -0.39
N LEU A 196 -11.35 5.29 -1.30
CA LEU A 196 -11.00 4.20 -2.22
C LEU A 196 -9.82 4.59 -3.12
N LEU A 197 -9.87 5.80 -3.70
CA LEU A 197 -8.77 6.31 -4.53
C LEU A 197 -7.47 6.42 -3.72
N THR A 198 -7.52 6.96 -2.51
CA THR A 198 -6.36 7.04 -1.62
C THR A 198 -5.83 5.65 -1.29
N GLY A 199 -6.70 4.68 -0.99
CA GLY A 199 -6.32 3.31 -0.73
C GLY A 199 -5.61 2.63 -1.91
N VAL A 200 -6.13 2.83 -3.12
CA VAL A 200 -5.50 2.34 -4.36
C VAL A 200 -4.13 3.00 -4.57
N LEU A 201 -4.02 4.32 -4.41
CA LEU A 201 -2.74 5.02 -4.55
C LEU A 201 -1.71 4.55 -3.53
N LEU A 202 -2.12 4.30 -2.27
CA LEU A 202 -1.24 3.74 -1.24
C LEU A 202 -0.80 2.32 -1.58
N ALA A 203 -1.68 1.50 -2.15
CA ALA A 203 -1.34 0.15 -2.58
C ALA A 203 -0.32 0.16 -3.73
N VAL A 204 -0.48 1.07 -4.70
CA VAL A 204 0.49 1.27 -5.81
C VAL A 204 1.81 1.84 -5.28
N ALA A 205 1.78 2.79 -4.35
CA ALA A 205 2.99 3.41 -3.80
C ALA A 205 3.84 2.43 -2.96
N ARG A 206 3.26 1.30 -2.51
CA ARG A 206 3.96 0.31 -1.71
C ARG A 206 4.78 -0.68 -2.54
N VAL A 207 4.47 -0.84 -3.81
CA VAL A 207 5.12 -1.79 -4.74
C VAL A 207 6.04 -1.08 -5.72
#